data_6b783e519c3c4c1834ff4e629a4f6d74
#
_entry.id   6b783e519c3c4c1834ff4e629a4f6d74
#
_cell.length_a   1.000
_cell.length_b   1.000
_cell.length_c   1.000
_cell.angle_alpha   90.00
_cell.angle_beta   90.00
_cell.angle_gamma   90.00
#
_symmetry.space_group_name_H-M   'P 1'
#
loop_
_entity.id
_entity.type
_entity.pdbx_description
1 polymer ?
#
loop_
_entity_poly.entity_id
_entity_poly.type
_entity_poly.pdbx_seq_one_letter_code
_entity_poly.pdbx_strand_id
1 'polypeptide(L)'
;MNFYSDDRQDCFVANILKFKRNGYYLDIGSCASIGSNNTFFFESLGWKGICIEKNPQFNDSYKTRTCRFVNEDALTVDYMKL
;
A
#
# COMPACT_ATOMS: atom_id res chain seq x y z
N MET A 1 -2.34 12.51 13.89
CA MET A 1 -2.44 11.71 12.66
C MET A 1 -1.03 11.30 12.22
N ASN A 2 -0.80 10.01 12.03
CA ASN A 2 0.52 9.50 11.69
C ASN A 2 0.62 9.19 10.21
N PHE A 3 1.69 9.66 9.59
CA PHE A 3 2.06 9.30 8.23
C PHE A 3 3.28 8.39 8.26
N TYR A 4 3.43 7.55 7.25
CA TYR A 4 4.40 6.45 7.26
C TYR A 4 5.43 6.50 6.13
N SER A 5 5.15 7.24 5.05
CA SER A 5 6.07 7.36 3.91
C SER A 5 7.38 8.05 4.29
N ASP A 6 8.49 7.62 3.68
CA ASP A 6 9.81 8.19 3.95
C ASP A 6 9.89 9.68 3.60
N ASP A 7 9.32 10.06 2.44
CA ASP A 7 9.33 11.44 1.97
C ASP A 7 7.96 12.08 2.06
N ARG A 8 7.11 11.58 2.96
CA ARG A 8 5.77 12.11 3.22
C ARG A 8 4.83 12.06 2.01
N GLN A 9 5.04 11.10 1.10
CA GLN A 9 4.18 10.93 -0.06
C GLN A 9 2.72 10.70 0.34
N ASP A 10 2.47 9.90 1.38
CA ASP A 10 1.11 9.67 1.89
C ASP A 10 0.46 10.95 2.40
N CYS A 11 1.21 11.79 3.11
CA CYS A 11 0.72 13.09 3.57
C CYS A 11 0.37 13.99 2.37
N PHE A 12 1.25 14.04 1.37
CA PHE A 12 1.03 14.83 0.16
C PHE A 12 -0.25 14.39 -0.58
N VAL A 13 -0.39 13.09 -0.82
CA VAL A 13 -1.56 12.54 -1.53
C VAL A 13 -2.84 12.78 -0.73
N ALA A 14 -2.81 12.54 0.57
CA ALA A 14 -3.97 12.78 1.44
C ALA A 14 -4.46 14.22 1.35
N ASN A 15 -3.52 15.18 1.36
CA ASN A 15 -3.87 16.59 1.26
C ASN A 15 -4.43 16.95 -0.12
N ILE A 16 -3.82 16.45 -1.20
CA ILE A 16 -4.31 16.70 -2.57
C ILE A 16 -5.73 16.17 -2.74
N LEU A 17 -6.02 14.99 -2.18
CA LEU A 17 -7.33 14.36 -2.27
C LEU A 17 -8.28 14.80 -1.16
N LYS A 18 -7.88 15.79 -0.34
CA LYS A 18 -8.68 16.33 0.77
C LYS A 18 -9.16 15.25 1.72
N PHE A 19 -8.25 14.30 2.04
CA PHE A 19 -8.53 13.18 2.93
C PHE A 19 -9.74 12.35 2.51
N LYS A 20 -9.89 12.14 1.20
CA LYS A 20 -10.94 11.28 0.65
C LYS A 20 -10.97 9.93 1.36
N ARG A 21 -12.17 9.44 1.67
CA ARG A 21 -12.36 8.11 2.27
C ARG A 21 -12.77 7.08 1.23
N ASN A 22 -12.52 5.80 1.55
CA ASN A 22 -13.02 4.65 0.80
C ASN A 22 -12.56 4.61 -0.67
N GLY A 23 -11.31 5.03 -0.92
CA GLY A 23 -10.71 4.92 -2.24
C GLY A 23 -10.11 3.53 -2.49
N TYR A 24 -9.43 3.41 -3.62
CA TYR A 24 -8.70 2.20 -4.01
C TYR A 24 -7.28 2.57 -4.42
N TYR A 25 -6.33 1.65 -4.18
CA TYR A 25 -4.94 1.87 -4.56
C TYR A 25 -4.30 0.61 -5.09
N LEU A 26 -3.24 0.80 -5.87
CA LEU A 26 -2.31 -0.24 -6.29
C LEU A 26 -0.92 0.22 -5.92
N ASP A 27 -0.24 -0.53 -5.07
CA ASP A 27 1.08 -0.19 -4.55
C ASP A 27 2.09 -1.20 -5.10
N ILE A 28 2.91 -0.78 -6.06
CA ILE A 28 3.89 -1.61 -6.74
C ILE A 28 5.25 -1.41 -6.10
N GLY A 29 5.90 -2.52 -5.69
CA GLY A 29 7.15 -2.45 -4.94
C GLY A 29 6.91 -1.90 -3.55
N SER A 30 5.87 -2.41 -2.87
CA SER A 30 5.38 -1.82 -1.62
C SER A 30 6.32 -1.98 -0.42
N CYS A 31 7.28 -2.89 -0.48
CA CYS A 31 8.26 -3.15 0.59
C CYS A 31 7.60 -3.45 1.94
N ALA A 32 8.05 -2.79 3.00
CA ALA A 32 7.53 -3.01 4.35
C ALA A 32 6.04 -2.65 4.44
N SER A 33 5.34 -3.33 5.35
CA SER A 33 3.88 -3.19 5.46
C SER A 33 3.43 -1.89 6.12
N ILE A 34 4.25 -1.29 6.96
CA ILE A 34 3.89 -0.09 7.74
C ILE A 34 4.97 0.99 7.59
N GLY A 35 6.14 0.79 8.19
CA GLY A 35 7.23 1.76 8.13
C GLY A 35 7.70 1.96 6.69
N SER A 36 7.90 3.20 6.28
CA SER A 36 8.30 3.57 4.92
C SER A 36 7.28 3.16 3.85
N ASN A 37 6.03 2.91 4.23
CA ASN A 37 4.99 2.48 3.30
C ASN A 37 4.11 3.65 2.87
N ASN A 38 3.80 3.72 1.57
CA ASN A 38 3.04 4.84 1.00
C ASN A 38 1.52 4.69 1.14
N THR A 39 1.02 3.50 1.38
CA THR A 39 -0.43 3.23 1.33
C THR A 39 -1.03 2.82 2.67
N PHE A 40 -0.23 2.47 3.66
CA PHE A 40 -0.75 2.04 4.95
C PHE A 40 -1.64 3.08 5.61
N PHE A 41 -1.26 4.36 5.53
CA PHE A 41 -2.06 5.45 6.09
C PHE A 41 -3.51 5.42 5.57
N PHE A 42 -3.68 5.10 4.28
CA PHE A 42 -5.00 5.15 3.65
C PHE A 42 -5.96 4.09 4.17
N GLU A 43 -5.48 3.03 4.80
CA GLU A 43 -6.36 2.08 5.48
C GLU A 43 -7.14 2.75 6.61
N SER A 44 -6.55 3.74 7.29
CA SER A 44 -7.25 4.50 8.33
C SER A 44 -8.42 5.32 7.78
N LEU A 45 -8.42 5.61 6.47
CA LEU A 45 -9.50 6.29 5.78
C LEU A 45 -10.45 5.32 5.06
N GLY A 46 -10.33 4.01 5.33
CA GLY A 46 -11.19 2.99 4.73
C GLY A 46 -10.84 2.62 3.31
N TRP A 47 -9.66 2.97 2.82
CA TRP A 47 -9.22 2.59 1.48
C TRP A 47 -8.94 1.10 1.41
N LYS A 48 -9.21 0.52 0.25
CA LYS A 48 -8.86 -0.85 -0.10
C LYS A 48 -7.86 -0.85 -1.23
N GLY A 49 -7.04 -1.89 -1.31
CA GLY A 49 -6.05 -1.92 -2.37
C GLY A 49 -5.26 -3.21 -2.41
N ILE A 50 -4.29 -3.19 -3.30
CA ILE A 50 -3.41 -4.33 -3.57
C ILE A 50 -1.98 -3.84 -3.45
N CYS A 51 -1.17 -4.57 -2.66
CA CYS A 51 0.27 -4.33 -2.55
C CYS A 51 1.00 -5.46 -3.26
N ILE A 52 1.92 -5.11 -4.16
CA ILE A 52 2.74 -6.05 -4.91
C ILE A 52 4.20 -5.90 -4.49
N GLU A 53 4.79 -6.97 -3.99
CA GLU A 53 6.18 -6.98 -3.55
C GLU A 53 6.80 -8.35 -3.80
N LYS A 54 7.90 -8.40 -4.53
CA LYS A 54 8.55 -9.67 -4.89
C LYS A 54 9.41 -10.27 -3.77
N ASN A 55 9.88 -9.46 -2.83
CA ASN A 55 10.77 -9.94 -1.76
C ASN A 55 9.97 -10.65 -0.67
N PRO A 56 10.16 -11.98 -0.48
CA PRO A 56 9.34 -12.74 0.47
C PRO A 56 9.59 -12.38 1.93
N GLN A 57 10.65 -11.65 2.25
CA GLN A 57 10.91 -11.26 3.64
C GLN A 57 9.80 -10.39 4.23
N PHE A 58 8.98 -9.76 3.39
CA PHE A 58 7.88 -8.91 3.86
C PHE A 58 6.55 -9.64 4.01
N ASN A 59 6.45 -10.90 3.59
CA ASN A 59 5.17 -11.63 3.55
C ASN A 59 4.44 -11.63 4.90
N ASP A 60 5.14 -11.95 5.98
CA ASP A 60 4.50 -12.08 7.29
C ASP A 60 3.98 -10.74 7.82
N SER A 61 4.66 -9.64 7.52
CA SER A 61 4.24 -8.33 8.00
C SER A 61 2.91 -7.88 7.41
N TYR A 62 2.57 -8.35 6.20
CA TYR A 62 1.31 -7.98 5.56
C TYR A 62 0.09 -8.69 6.12
N LYS A 63 0.27 -9.69 6.97
CA LYS A 63 -0.86 -10.39 7.62
C LYS A 63 -1.68 -9.48 8.52
N THR A 64 -1.11 -8.38 8.97
CA THR A 64 -1.82 -7.40 9.81
C THR A 64 -2.49 -6.29 9.01
N ARG A 65 -2.29 -6.25 7.68
CA ARG A 65 -2.86 -5.27 6.79
C ARG A 65 -4.19 -5.76 6.21
N THR A 66 -5.07 -4.82 5.85
CA THR A 66 -6.35 -5.16 5.21
C THR A 66 -6.26 -5.27 3.70
N CYS A 67 -5.13 -4.87 3.10
CA CYS A 67 -4.93 -4.95 1.67
C CYS A 67 -4.75 -6.41 1.20
N ARG A 68 -5.00 -6.65 -0.08
CA ARG A 68 -4.58 -7.87 -0.74
C ARG A 68 -3.08 -7.79 -0.99
N PHE A 69 -2.33 -8.79 -0.57
CA PHE A 69 -0.89 -8.85 -0.78
C PHE A 69 -0.54 -9.87 -1.85
N VAL A 70 0.22 -9.45 -2.87
CA VAL A 70 0.68 -10.30 -3.97
C VAL A 70 2.20 -10.37 -3.93
N ASN A 71 2.74 -11.55 -3.59
CA ASN A 71 4.19 -11.77 -3.52
C ASN A 71 4.69 -12.22 -4.89
N GLU A 72 4.82 -11.27 -5.81
CA GLU A 72 5.27 -11.51 -7.18
C GLU A 72 6.07 -10.32 -7.68
N ASP A 73 6.83 -10.54 -8.78
CA ASP A 73 7.49 -9.46 -9.49
C ASP A 73 6.45 -8.66 -10.28
N ALA A 74 6.44 -7.36 -10.09
CA ALA A 74 5.50 -6.46 -10.76
C ALA A 74 5.57 -6.56 -12.29
N LEU A 75 6.71 -6.98 -12.86
CA LEU A 75 6.88 -7.14 -14.30
C LEU A 75 6.21 -8.40 -14.83
N THR A 76 5.89 -9.38 -13.97
CA THR A 76 5.32 -10.66 -14.38
C THR A 76 3.91 -10.90 -13.88
N VAL A 77 3.38 -10.00 -13.04
CA VAL A 77 2.01 -10.10 -12.53
C VAL A 77 1.01 -9.96 -13.67
N ASP A 78 0.00 -10.82 -13.67
CA ASP A 78 -1.14 -10.66 -14.58
C ASP A 78 -2.17 -9.72 -13.96
N TYR A 79 -2.07 -8.44 -14.31
CA TYR A 79 -2.93 -7.40 -13.75
C TYR A 79 -4.41 -7.58 -14.12
N MET A 80 -4.70 -8.31 -15.18
CA MET A 80 -6.09 -8.57 -15.58
C MET A 80 -6.77 -9.57 -14.65
N LYS A 81 -6.00 -10.29 -13.83
CA LYS A 81 -6.53 -11.30 -12.90
C LYS A 81 -6.54 -10.82 -11.44
N LEU A 82 -6.10 -9.61 -11.19
CA LEU A 82 -6.09 -9.07 -9.82
C LEU A 82 -7.48 -8.67 -9.30
#